data_7a31bd1c3aa8284bb40834945680bd21
#
_entry.id   7a31bd1c3aa8284bb40834945680bd21
#
_cell.length_a   1.000
_cell.length_b   1.000
_cell.length_c   1.000
_cell.angle_alpha   90.00
_cell.angle_beta   90.00
_cell.angle_gamma   90.00
#
_symmetry.space_group_name_H-M   'P 1'
#
loop_
_entity.id
_entity.type
_entity.pdbx_description
1 polymer ?
#
loop_
_entity_poly.entity_id
_entity_poly.type
_entity_poly.pdbx_seq_one_letter_code
_entity_poly.pdbx_strand_id
1 'polypeptide(L)'
;MIQKEDLERLLRNDVKLQGYVDQAFKEEFFKVKPEEKPEYNGVQLINSKVITSYLRQLLRNDLQYAPFEMVAMEQAVSEKITIQTDLGPFTVRLGGTIDRMDAKESTLRIVDYKTGGNPKIPANIEQLFTPSETRPNYIFQTFLYASIMCRQQTLKVAPALLYIHRAASDSYSPVIEMGE
;
A
#
# COMPACT_ATOMS: atom_id res chain seq x y z
N MET A 1 12.15 -13.62 2.54
CA MET A 1 11.16 -13.66 3.64
C MET A 1 11.59 -12.70 4.74
N ILE A 2 10.70 -11.85 5.21
CA ILE A 2 10.95 -10.87 6.27
C ILE A 2 10.57 -11.50 7.60
N GLN A 3 11.52 -11.56 8.54
CA GLN A 3 11.33 -12.17 9.87
C GLN A 3 11.06 -11.09 10.93
N LYS A 4 10.44 -11.51 12.04
CA LYS A 4 10.17 -10.62 13.19
C LYS A 4 11.45 -9.99 13.76
N GLU A 5 12.48 -10.79 13.91
CA GLU A 5 13.78 -10.39 14.46
C GLU A 5 14.45 -9.29 13.63
N ASP A 6 14.29 -9.33 12.30
CA ASP A 6 14.83 -8.31 11.40
C ASP A 6 14.12 -6.97 11.59
N LEU A 7 12.79 -6.99 11.72
CA LEU A 7 11.98 -5.81 11.96
C LEU A 7 12.22 -5.22 13.35
N GLU A 8 12.34 -6.05 14.39
CA GLU A 8 12.69 -5.62 15.75
C GLU A 8 14.06 -4.94 15.79
N ARG A 9 15.07 -5.55 15.14
CA ARG A 9 16.41 -4.98 15.05
C ARG A 9 16.40 -3.62 14.36
N LEU A 10 15.60 -3.49 13.30
CA LEU A 10 15.47 -2.24 12.57
C LEU A 10 14.75 -1.17 13.40
N LEU A 11 13.67 -1.53 14.09
CA LEU A 11 12.90 -0.63 14.95
C LEU A 11 13.70 -0.07 16.14
N ARG A 12 14.72 -0.80 16.60
CA ARG A 12 15.65 -0.35 17.67
C ARG A 12 16.75 0.57 17.15
N ASN A 13 16.89 0.78 15.87
CA ASN A 13 17.97 1.57 15.26
C ASN A 13 17.45 2.82 14.56
N ASP A 14 17.20 3.87 15.35
CA ASP A 14 16.67 5.15 14.86
C ASP A 14 17.58 5.83 13.83
N VAL A 15 18.89 5.69 14.00
CA VAL A 15 19.88 6.27 13.07
C VAL A 15 19.75 5.61 11.70
N LYS A 16 19.57 4.28 11.67
CA LYS A 16 19.41 3.55 10.42
C LYS A 16 18.09 3.88 9.73
N LEU A 17 16.98 4.00 10.48
CA LEU A 17 15.69 4.41 9.93
C LEU A 17 15.75 5.82 9.33
N GLN A 18 16.34 6.77 10.05
CA GLN A 18 16.54 8.12 9.54
C GLN A 18 17.42 8.11 8.29
N GLY A 19 18.49 7.31 8.28
CA GLY A 19 19.38 7.16 7.13
C GLY A 19 18.69 6.67 5.86
N TYR A 20 17.75 5.75 5.96
CA TYR A 20 16.94 5.32 4.80
C TYR A 20 16.05 6.45 4.28
N VAL A 21 15.43 7.22 5.16
CA VAL A 21 14.60 8.36 4.76
C VAL A 21 15.46 9.44 4.12
N ASP A 22 16.63 9.76 4.68
CA ASP A 22 17.54 10.76 4.13
C ASP A 22 18.07 10.33 2.75
N GLN A 23 18.32 9.03 2.57
CA GLN A 23 18.71 8.48 1.27
C GLN A 23 17.56 8.62 0.25
N ALA A 24 16.34 8.26 0.62
CA ALA A 24 15.17 8.41 -0.24
C ALA A 24 14.92 9.89 -0.61
N PHE A 25 15.07 10.81 0.34
CA PHE A 25 14.99 12.25 0.05
C PHE A 25 16.04 12.67 -0.97
N LYS A 26 17.26 12.19 -0.82
CA LYS A 26 18.38 12.49 -1.70
C LYS A 26 18.11 12.02 -3.14
N GLU A 27 17.65 10.79 -3.28
CA GLU A 27 17.46 10.13 -4.56
C GLU A 27 16.17 10.59 -5.27
N GLU A 28 15.05 10.62 -4.55
CA GLU A 28 13.72 10.80 -5.14
C GLU A 28 13.27 12.28 -5.14
N PHE A 29 13.58 13.01 -4.08
CA PHE A 29 13.12 14.40 -3.93
C PHE A 29 14.13 15.39 -4.50
N PHE A 30 15.38 15.34 -4.04
CA PHE A 30 16.42 16.27 -4.52
C PHE A 30 17.03 15.85 -5.86
N LYS A 31 16.99 14.55 -6.18
CA LYS A 31 17.56 13.96 -7.40
C LYS A 31 19.03 14.35 -7.62
N VAL A 32 19.80 14.43 -6.55
CA VAL A 32 21.21 14.76 -6.56
C VAL A 32 22.07 13.49 -6.57
N LYS A 33 23.33 13.64 -6.96
CA LYS A 33 24.27 12.51 -7.04
C LYS A 33 24.59 11.94 -5.65
N PRO A 34 25.03 10.67 -5.55
CA PRO A 34 25.35 10.01 -4.29
C PRO A 34 26.36 10.76 -3.42
N GLU A 35 27.34 11.43 -4.02
CA GLU A 35 28.37 12.22 -3.32
C GLU A 35 27.91 13.60 -2.84
N GLU A 36 26.81 14.10 -3.36
CA GLU A 36 26.27 15.42 -2.99
C GLU A 36 25.47 15.34 -1.68
N LYS A 37 25.55 16.38 -0.86
CA LYS A 37 24.75 16.54 0.36
C LYS A 37 23.69 17.61 0.11
N PRO A 38 22.41 17.24 0.01
CA PRO A 38 21.37 18.24 -0.13
C PRO A 38 21.23 19.09 1.13
N GLU A 39 21.00 20.37 0.95
CA GLU A 39 20.67 21.28 2.06
C GLU A 39 19.14 21.27 2.26
N TYR A 40 18.72 20.88 3.45
CA TYR A 40 17.31 20.86 3.82
C TYR A 40 16.88 22.24 4.31
N ASN A 41 15.79 22.77 3.80
CA ASN A 41 15.08 23.86 4.44
C ASN A 41 14.25 23.35 5.64
N GLY A 42 13.67 24.28 6.43
CA GLY A 42 12.94 23.91 7.63
C GLY A 42 11.73 22.97 7.37
N VAL A 43 11.02 23.15 6.27
CA VAL A 43 9.86 22.28 5.89
C VAL A 43 10.34 20.89 5.52
N GLN A 44 11.43 20.78 4.77
CA GLN A 44 12.00 19.49 4.38
C GLN A 44 12.52 18.70 5.58
N LEU A 45 13.11 19.38 6.56
CA LEU A 45 13.53 18.77 7.83
C LEU A 45 12.32 18.20 8.60
N ILE A 46 11.23 18.97 8.67
CA ILE A 46 9.99 18.50 9.31
C ILE A 46 9.44 17.28 8.56
N ASN A 47 9.35 17.37 7.23
CA ASN A 47 8.84 16.26 6.40
C ASN A 47 9.69 15.00 6.57
N SER A 48 11.01 15.10 6.59
CA SER A 48 11.91 13.97 6.84
C SER A 48 11.59 13.29 8.18
N LYS A 49 11.38 14.06 9.25
CA LYS A 49 11.01 13.53 10.57
C LYS A 49 9.62 12.86 10.57
N VAL A 50 8.66 13.47 9.91
CA VAL A 50 7.30 12.90 9.76
C VAL A 50 7.35 11.57 9.01
N ILE A 51 8.08 11.52 7.89
CA ILE A 51 8.23 10.29 7.10
C ILE A 51 8.97 9.21 7.89
N THR A 52 9.99 9.55 8.68
CA THR A 52 10.66 8.61 9.58
C THR A 52 9.68 8.04 10.62
N SER A 53 8.80 8.88 11.16
CA SER A 53 7.75 8.44 12.07
C SER A 53 6.74 7.49 11.39
N TYR A 54 6.35 7.81 10.16
CA TYR A 54 5.47 6.94 9.34
C TYR A 54 6.13 5.59 9.04
N LEU A 55 7.39 5.59 8.63
CA LEU A 55 8.15 4.36 8.41
C LEU A 55 8.16 3.48 9.66
N ARG A 56 8.36 4.08 10.84
CA ARG A 56 8.32 3.36 12.12
C ARG A 56 6.95 2.74 12.40
N GLN A 57 5.86 3.44 12.09
CA GLN A 57 4.50 2.91 12.26
C GLN A 57 4.23 1.75 11.30
N LEU A 58 4.65 1.87 10.04
CA LEU A 58 4.56 0.79 9.04
C LEU A 58 5.32 -0.46 9.50
N LEU A 59 6.56 -0.30 9.98
CA LEU A 59 7.38 -1.42 10.46
C LEU A 59 6.78 -2.09 11.70
N ARG A 60 6.07 -1.36 12.56
CA ARG A 60 5.33 -1.96 13.69
C ARG A 60 4.15 -2.79 13.21
N ASN A 61 3.40 -2.31 12.22
CA ASN A 61 2.32 -3.09 11.61
C ASN A 61 2.88 -4.34 10.92
N ASP A 62 4.00 -4.21 10.21
CA ASP A 62 4.67 -5.35 9.59
C ASP A 62 5.19 -6.36 10.61
N LEU A 63 5.66 -5.91 11.78
CA LEU A 63 6.10 -6.78 12.87
C LEU A 63 4.95 -7.66 13.39
N GLN A 64 3.73 -7.13 13.47
CA GLN A 64 2.54 -7.91 13.86
C GLN A 64 2.18 -8.94 12.78
N TYR A 65 2.37 -8.59 11.51
CA TYR A 65 2.06 -9.46 10.38
C TYR A 65 3.13 -10.52 10.09
N ALA A 66 4.40 -10.25 10.42
CA ALA A 66 5.54 -11.14 10.14
C ALA A 66 5.38 -12.56 10.76
N PRO A 67 5.94 -13.63 10.13
CA PRO A 67 6.79 -13.58 8.94
C PRO A 67 5.97 -13.49 7.64
N PHE A 68 6.52 -12.84 6.62
CA PHE A 68 5.92 -12.73 5.29
C PHE A 68 6.99 -12.55 4.21
N GLU A 69 6.62 -12.75 2.97
CA GLU A 69 7.47 -12.48 1.81
C GLU A 69 7.06 -11.19 1.12
N MET A 70 7.99 -10.27 0.88
CA MET A 70 7.78 -9.11 0.02
C MET A 70 7.83 -9.58 -1.43
N VAL A 71 6.68 -9.58 -2.11
CA VAL A 71 6.55 -10.07 -3.48
C VAL A 71 6.92 -8.99 -4.49
N ALA A 72 6.34 -7.79 -4.33
CA ALA A 72 6.65 -6.65 -5.19
C ALA A 72 6.29 -5.32 -4.51
N MET A 73 6.90 -4.24 -5.02
CA MET A 73 6.56 -2.85 -4.72
C MET A 73 6.41 -2.08 -6.03
N GLU A 74 5.50 -1.10 -6.03
CA GLU A 74 5.22 -0.24 -7.20
C GLU A 74 4.97 -1.06 -8.48
N GLN A 75 4.19 -2.14 -8.35
CA GLN A 75 3.96 -3.08 -9.45
C GLN A 75 2.81 -2.62 -10.33
N ALA A 76 3.11 -2.34 -11.60
CA ALA A 76 2.09 -2.08 -12.60
C ALA A 76 1.32 -3.35 -12.94
N VAL A 77 -0.01 -3.26 -12.90
CA VAL A 77 -0.92 -4.36 -13.26
C VAL A 77 -1.97 -3.87 -14.23
N SER A 78 -2.38 -4.72 -15.17
CA SER A 78 -3.49 -4.40 -16.06
C SER A 78 -4.15 -5.65 -16.62
N GLU A 79 -5.42 -5.50 -16.96
CA GLU A 79 -6.23 -6.53 -17.62
C GLU A 79 -7.10 -5.89 -18.71
N LYS A 80 -7.33 -6.64 -19.80
CA LYS A 80 -8.30 -6.28 -20.83
C LYS A 80 -9.62 -6.97 -20.53
N ILE A 81 -10.69 -6.20 -20.45
CA ILE A 81 -12.06 -6.69 -20.27
C ILE A 81 -12.88 -6.32 -21.50
N THR A 82 -13.54 -7.31 -22.08
CA THR A 82 -14.48 -7.07 -23.20
C THR A 82 -15.89 -7.08 -22.65
N ILE A 83 -16.58 -5.96 -22.84
CA ILE A 83 -17.98 -5.74 -22.43
C ILE A 83 -18.84 -5.86 -23.67
N GLN A 84 -19.90 -6.65 -23.63
CA GLN A 84 -20.91 -6.70 -24.68
C GLN A 84 -21.85 -5.49 -24.52
N THR A 85 -22.02 -4.74 -25.58
CA THR A 85 -22.92 -3.58 -25.63
C THR A 85 -23.89 -3.75 -26.80
N ASP A 86 -24.95 -2.93 -26.84
CA ASP A 86 -25.90 -2.90 -27.95
C ASP A 86 -25.26 -2.51 -29.31
N LEU A 87 -24.10 -1.88 -29.26
CA LEU A 87 -23.30 -1.49 -30.43
C LEU A 87 -22.18 -2.51 -30.77
N GLY A 88 -22.14 -3.66 -30.06
CA GLY A 88 -21.14 -4.70 -30.23
C GLY A 88 -20.12 -4.75 -29.07
N PRO A 89 -19.11 -5.62 -29.19
CA PRO A 89 -18.11 -5.78 -28.12
C PRO A 89 -17.22 -4.55 -27.99
N PHE A 90 -17.07 -4.07 -26.76
CA PHE A 90 -16.19 -2.96 -26.41
C PHE A 90 -15.09 -3.43 -25.43
N THR A 91 -13.83 -3.27 -25.81
CA THR A 91 -12.71 -3.71 -24.95
C THR A 91 -12.07 -2.52 -24.25
N VAL A 92 -12.01 -2.59 -22.94
CA VAL A 92 -11.32 -1.62 -22.07
C VAL A 92 -10.10 -2.27 -21.43
N ARG A 93 -9.07 -1.47 -21.17
CA ARG A 93 -7.96 -1.87 -20.32
C ARG A 93 -8.15 -1.24 -18.95
N LEU A 94 -8.23 -2.06 -17.92
CA LEU A 94 -8.27 -1.67 -16.52
C LEU A 94 -6.92 -1.97 -15.88
N GLY A 95 -6.45 -1.11 -14.98
CA GLY A 95 -5.20 -1.33 -14.27
C GLY A 95 -4.69 -0.09 -13.56
N GLY A 96 -3.49 -0.19 -13.05
CA GLY A 96 -2.77 0.86 -12.34
C GLY A 96 -1.52 0.30 -11.68
N THR A 97 -1.04 0.97 -10.64
CA THR A 97 0.13 0.54 -9.88
C THR A 97 -0.32 0.12 -8.48
N ILE A 98 0.12 -1.04 -8.04
CA ILE A 98 -0.06 -1.55 -6.67
C ILE A 98 1.16 -1.12 -5.87
N ASP A 99 0.95 -0.40 -4.76
CA ASP A 99 2.05 0.12 -3.94
C ASP A 99 2.91 -1.00 -3.37
N ARG A 100 2.26 -2.08 -2.87
CA ARG A 100 2.96 -3.22 -2.29
C ARG A 100 2.15 -4.52 -2.43
N MET A 101 2.85 -5.60 -2.73
CA MET A 101 2.35 -6.97 -2.64
C MET A 101 3.22 -7.77 -1.68
N ASP A 102 2.60 -8.48 -0.76
CA ASP A 102 3.27 -9.43 0.13
C ASP A 102 2.48 -10.74 0.26
N ALA A 103 3.20 -11.82 0.52
CA ALA A 103 2.62 -13.14 0.66
C ALA A 103 2.89 -13.72 2.05
N LYS A 104 1.86 -14.32 2.63
CA LYS A 104 1.97 -15.09 3.86
C LYS A 104 1.13 -16.36 3.70
N GLU A 105 1.75 -17.51 3.90
CA GLU A 105 1.11 -18.81 3.67
C GLU A 105 0.53 -18.90 2.25
N SER A 106 -0.76 -19.11 2.11
CA SER A 106 -1.47 -19.20 0.83
C SER A 106 -2.18 -17.90 0.41
N THR A 107 -1.85 -16.78 1.04
CA THR A 107 -2.53 -15.49 0.80
C THR A 107 -1.56 -14.45 0.27
N LEU A 108 -1.91 -13.83 -0.87
CA LEU A 108 -1.29 -12.64 -1.42
C LEU A 108 -2.07 -11.42 -0.94
N ARG A 109 -1.44 -10.55 -0.16
CA ARG A 109 -2.02 -9.30 0.27
C ARG A 109 -1.61 -8.18 -0.68
N ILE A 110 -2.58 -7.40 -1.13
CA ILE A 110 -2.41 -6.21 -1.97
C ILE A 110 -2.63 -5.00 -1.09
N VAL A 111 -1.58 -4.23 -0.87
CA VAL A 111 -1.59 -3.10 0.05
C VAL A 111 -1.50 -1.79 -0.72
N ASP A 112 -2.41 -0.88 -0.43
CA ASP A 112 -2.37 0.51 -0.83
C ASP A 112 -2.18 1.38 0.42
N TYR A 113 -1.20 2.31 0.39
CA TYR A 113 -0.87 3.16 1.52
C TYR A 113 -1.68 4.45 1.53
N LYS A 114 -2.19 4.84 2.70
CA LYS A 114 -2.90 6.11 2.90
C LYS A 114 -2.29 6.90 4.06
N THR A 115 -1.81 8.11 3.76
CA THR A 115 -1.23 9.02 4.77
C THR A 115 -2.28 9.78 5.56
N GLY A 116 -3.49 9.88 5.05
CA GLY A 116 -4.59 10.61 5.70
C GLY A 116 -5.97 10.01 5.42
N GLY A 117 -7.01 10.58 6.03
CA GLY A 117 -8.38 10.11 5.92
C GLY A 117 -8.71 8.94 6.85
N ASN A 118 -9.96 8.51 6.80
CA ASN A 118 -10.46 7.34 7.53
C ASN A 118 -11.10 6.36 6.55
N PRO A 119 -10.98 5.05 6.80
CA PRO A 119 -11.65 4.05 5.98
C PRO A 119 -13.17 4.24 6.07
N LYS A 120 -13.82 4.34 4.91
CA LYS A 120 -15.27 4.29 4.78
C LYS A 120 -15.58 2.95 4.11
N ILE A 121 -15.69 1.91 4.92
CA ILE A 121 -15.98 0.56 4.42
C ILE A 121 -17.46 0.53 4.03
N PRO A 122 -17.80 0.24 2.75
CA PRO A 122 -19.18 0.09 2.31
C PRO A 122 -19.81 -1.15 2.95
N ALA A 123 -21.13 -1.12 3.13
CA ALA A 123 -21.86 -2.25 3.72
C ALA A 123 -21.91 -3.48 2.80
N ASN A 124 -21.84 -3.24 1.48
CA ASN A 124 -21.85 -4.29 0.46
C ASN A 124 -21.11 -3.83 -0.80
N ILE A 125 -20.90 -4.76 -1.73
CA ILE A 125 -20.13 -4.51 -2.96
C ILE A 125 -20.87 -3.58 -3.93
N GLU A 126 -22.20 -3.54 -3.93
CA GLU A 126 -23.00 -2.69 -4.80
C GLU A 126 -22.76 -1.22 -4.54
N GLN A 127 -22.48 -0.84 -3.29
CA GLN A 127 -22.15 0.54 -2.91
C GLN A 127 -20.86 1.05 -3.54
N LEU A 128 -19.95 0.17 -3.96
CA LEU A 128 -18.74 0.55 -4.70
C LEU A 128 -19.09 1.11 -6.09
N PHE A 129 -20.19 0.69 -6.66
CA PHE A 129 -20.61 1.08 -8.01
C PHE A 129 -21.69 2.18 -8.02
N THR A 130 -22.28 2.49 -6.87
CA THR A 130 -23.28 3.55 -6.76
C THR A 130 -22.61 4.93 -6.80
N PRO A 131 -22.94 5.78 -7.78
CA PRO A 131 -22.41 7.13 -7.85
C PRO A 131 -22.85 7.95 -6.63
N SER A 132 -21.90 8.46 -5.86
CA SER A 132 -22.17 9.37 -4.74
C SER A 132 -20.93 10.22 -4.43
N GLU A 133 -21.11 11.37 -3.81
CA GLU A 133 -20.01 12.23 -3.35
C GLU A 133 -19.15 11.55 -2.28
N THR A 134 -19.71 10.60 -1.57
CA THR A 134 -19.04 9.85 -0.51
C THR A 134 -18.55 8.47 -0.94
N ARG A 135 -18.52 8.20 -2.25
CA ARG A 135 -18.07 6.91 -2.80
C ARG A 135 -16.68 6.55 -2.28
N PRO A 136 -16.48 5.31 -1.78
CA PRO A 136 -15.20 4.89 -1.23
C PRO A 136 -14.20 4.51 -2.34
N ASN A 137 -13.71 5.51 -3.08
CA ASN A 137 -12.85 5.34 -4.26
C ASN A 137 -11.59 4.51 -3.97
N TYR A 138 -11.00 4.65 -2.80
CA TYR A 138 -9.80 3.88 -2.42
C TYR A 138 -10.12 2.38 -2.26
N ILE A 139 -11.27 2.05 -1.66
CA ILE A 139 -11.71 0.67 -1.53
C ILE A 139 -12.02 0.09 -2.92
N PHE A 140 -12.74 0.83 -3.75
CA PHE A 140 -12.99 0.43 -5.14
C PHE A 140 -11.69 0.12 -5.89
N GLN A 141 -10.70 1.02 -5.81
CA GLN A 141 -9.38 0.84 -6.43
C GLN A 141 -8.69 -0.44 -5.94
N THR A 142 -8.66 -0.65 -4.63
CA THR A 142 -8.01 -1.82 -4.04
C THR A 142 -8.70 -3.13 -4.44
N PHE A 143 -10.05 -3.14 -4.49
CA PHE A 143 -10.80 -4.30 -4.97
C PHE A 143 -10.63 -4.55 -6.47
N LEU A 144 -10.51 -3.49 -7.29
CA LEU A 144 -10.20 -3.63 -8.71
C LEU A 144 -8.85 -4.33 -8.91
N TYR A 145 -7.81 -3.90 -8.20
CA TYR A 145 -6.50 -4.55 -8.26
C TYR A 145 -6.54 -6.00 -7.75
N ALA A 146 -7.27 -6.25 -6.66
CA ALA A 146 -7.47 -7.60 -6.16
C ALA A 146 -8.16 -8.49 -7.19
N SER A 147 -9.19 -7.99 -7.90
CA SER A 147 -9.88 -8.72 -8.97
C SER A 147 -8.93 -9.07 -10.13
N ILE A 148 -8.08 -8.15 -10.54
CA ILE A 148 -7.05 -8.41 -11.58
C ILE A 148 -6.11 -9.51 -11.11
N MET A 149 -5.60 -9.41 -9.89
CA MET A 149 -4.66 -10.38 -9.33
C MET A 149 -5.28 -11.76 -9.11
N CYS A 150 -6.55 -11.86 -8.71
CA CYS A 150 -7.26 -13.14 -8.59
C CYS A 150 -7.31 -13.94 -9.90
N ARG A 151 -7.26 -13.27 -11.05
CA ARG A 151 -7.26 -13.91 -12.36
C ARG A 151 -5.87 -14.27 -12.88
N GLN A 152 -4.82 -13.63 -12.33
CA GLN A 152 -3.44 -13.76 -12.81
C GLN A 152 -2.60 -14.73 -11.97
N GLN A 153 -3.10 -15.18 -10.82
CA GLN A 153 -2.36 -16.04 -9.91
C GLN A 153 -3.30 -16.94 -9.09
N THR A 154 -2.76 -17.92 -8.38
CA THR A 154 -3.53 -18.98 -7.71
C THR A 154 -3.70 -18.82 -6.20
N LEU A 155 -2.95 -17.90 -5.57
CA LEU A 155 -3.08 -17.62 -4.13
C LEU A 155 -4.40 -16.91 -3.83
N LYS A 156 -4.91 -17.04 -2.62
CA LYS A 156 -6.00 -16.20 -2.13
C LYS A 156 -5.54 -14.74 -2.11
N VAL A 157 -6.31 -13.82 -2.68
CA VAL A 157 -5.98 -12.40 -2.69
C VAL A 157 -6.72 -11.68 -1.58
N ALA A 158 -5.99 -10.91 -0.76
CA ALA A 158 -6.53 -10.09 0.31
C ALA A 158 -6.27 -8.60 0.01
N PRO A 159 -7.31 -7.81 -0.36
CA PRO A 159 -7.20 -6.37 -0.51
C PRO A 159 -6.96 -5.71 0.84
N ALA A 160 -6.04 -4.74 0.88
CA ALA A 160 -5.68 -4.05 2.11
C ALA A 160 -5.48 -2.54 1.89
N LEU A 161 -6.04 -1.72 2.76
CA LEU A 161 -5.80 -0.28 2.85
C LEU A 161 -5.07 0.03 4.15
N LEU A 162 -3.80 0.39 4.06
CA LEU A 162 -2.99 0.67 5.22
C LEU A 162 -2.95 2.17 5.51
N TYR A 163 -3.77 2.60 6.46
CA TYR A 163 -3.76 3.97 6.98
C TYR A 163 -2.62 4.14 7.98
N ILE A 164 -1.59 4.89 7.59
CA ILE A 164 -0.33 4.98 8.35
C ILE A 164 -0.55 5.45 9.78
N HIS A 165 -1.42 6.46 9.99
CA HIS A 165 -1.72 6.97 11.32
C HIS A 165 -2.41 5.95 12.26
N ARG A 166 -2.99 4.87 11.71
CA ARG A 166 -3.61 3.76 12.45
C ARG A 166 -2.69 2.57 12.62
N ALA A 167 -1.62 2.49 11.85
CA ALA A 167 -0.71 1.34 11.79
C ALA A 167 0.01 1.06 13.12
N ALA A 168 0.03 2.02 14.05
CA ALA A 168 0.61 1.85 15.38
C ALA A 168 -0.33 1.15 16.39
N SER A 169 -1.61 0.96 16.05
CA SER A 169 -2.58 0.30 16.94
C SER A 169 -2.50 -1.21 16.80
N ASP A 170 -2.39 -1.91 17.92
CA ASP A 170 -2.28 -3.38 17.97
C ASP A 170 -3.55 -4.08 17.47
N SER A 171 -4.70 -3.41 17.51
CA SER A 171 -5.98 -3.93 17.02
C SER A 171 -6.26 -3.61 15.55
N TYR A 172 -5.36 -2.90 14.86
CA TYR A 172 -5.59 -2.47 13.50
C TYR A 172 -5.17 -3.54 12.48
N SER A 173 -6.12 -4.00 11.69
CA SER A 173 -5.88 -4.79 10.46
C SER A 173 -6.11 -3.92 9.22
N PRO A 174 -5.17 -3.86 8.29
CA PRO A 174 -5.37 -3.15 7.02
C PRO A 174 -6.23 -3.94 6.03
N VAL A 175 -6.42 -5.24 6.23
CA VAL A 175 -7.22 -6.09 5.33
C VAL A 175 -8.67 -5.62 5.35
N ILE A 176 -9.24 -5.45 4.14
CA ILE A 176 -10.62 -5.02 3.99
C ILE A 176 -11.49 -6.26 3.92
N GLU A 177 -12.36 -6.40 4.90
CA GLU A 177 -13.43 -7.40 4.91
C GLU A 177 -14.75 -6.68 4.66
N MET A 178 -15.48 -7.15 3.64
CA MET A 178 -16.86 -6.71 3.40
C MET A 178 -17.79 -7.81 3.84
N GLY A 179 -18.88 -7.45 4.49
CA GLY A 179 -19.95 -8.40 4.83
C GLY A 179 -20.56 -9.04 3.57
N GLU A 180 -21.13 -10.21 3.73
CA GLU A 180 -21.89 -10.91 2.70
C GLU A 180 -23.16 -10.12 2.33
#